data_c77cf1d58ca34d33dd1549e5bc20b672
#
_entry.id   c77cf1d58ca34d33dd1549e5bc20b672
#
_cell.length_a   1.000
_cell.length_b   1.000
_cell.length_c   1.000
_cell.angle_alpha   90.00
_cell.angle_beta   90.00
_cell.angle_gamma   90.00
#
_symmetry.space_group_name_H-M   'P 1'
#
loop_
_entity.id
_entity.type
_entity.pdbx_description
1 polymer ?
#
loop_
_entity_poly.entity_id
_entity_poly.type
_entity_poly.pdbx_seq_one_letter_code
_entity_poly.pdbx_strand_id
1 'polypeptide(L)' 'MNVQQLIEELQKYPPDMRVIRKGYESGFDDLSKPELMEILVNYNDDGHSWWKGKHAHPSQTLPPAAKGDEQALLIY' A
#
# COMPACT_ATOMS: atom_id res chain seq x y z
N MET A 1 4.66 -6.40 -5.48
CA MET A 1 3.49 -7.26 -5.81
C MET A 1 2.52 -6.47 -6.67
N ASN A 2 2.00 -7.08 -7.71
CA ASN A 2 0.95 -6.47 -8.55
C ASN A 2 -0.39 -7.16 -8.33
N VAL A 3 -1.45 -6.67 -8.99
CA VAL A 3 -2.81 -7.21 -8.84
C VAL A 3 -2.88 -8.69 -9.19
N GLN A 4 -2.25 -9.10 -10.30
CA GLN A 4 -2.26 -10.50 -10.74
C GLN A 4 -1.59 -11.41 -9.71
N GLN A 5 -0.46 -10.99 -9.16
CA GLN A 5 0.24 -11.74 -8.13
C GLN A 5 -0.58 -11.87 -6.85
N LEU A 6 -1.30 -10.82 -6.47
CA LEU A 6 -2.18 -10.87 -5.30
C LEU A 6 -3.35 -11.81 -5.53
N ILE A 7 -3.95 -11.80 -6.73
CA ILE A 7 -5.03 -12.73 -7.09
C ILE A 7 -4.55 -14.18 -6.95
N GLU A 8 -3.36 -14.49 -7.47
CA GLU A 8 -2.78 -15.83 -7.39
C GLU A 8 -2.56 -16.27 -5.95
N GLU A 9 -2.08 -15.37 -5.09
CA GLU A 9 -1.93 -15.68 -3.67
C GLU A 9 -3.26 -15.94 -2.99
N LEU A 10 -4.27 -15.11 -3.26
CA LEU A 10 -5.58 -15.23 -2.63
C LEU A 10 -6.31 -16.49 -3.05
N GLN A 11 -6.09 -16.98 -4.28
CA GLN A 11 -6.71 -18.20 -4.78
C GLN A 11 -6.29 -19.47 -4.03
N LYS A 12 -5.24 -19.39 -3.21
CA LYS A 12 -4.78 -20.51 -2.37
C LYS A 12 -5.69 -20.75 -1.16
N TYR A 13 -6.62 -19.86 -0.89
CA TYR A 13 -7.46 -19.87 0.32
C TYR A 13 -8.94 -19.91 -0.04
N PRO A 14 -9.81 -20.41 0.88
CA PRO A 14 -11.25 -20.39 0.64
C PRO A 14 -11.79 -18.98 0.39
N PRO A 15 -12.76 -18.81 -0.53
CA PRO A 15 -13.24 -17.47 -0.89
C PRO A 15 -14.00 -16.75 0.22
N ASP A 16 -14.50 -17.45 1.22
CA ASP A 16 -15.22 -16.86 2.36
C ASP A 16 -14.32 -16.61 3.58
N MET A 17 -13.03 -16.91 3.48
CA MET A 17 -12.10 -16.65 4.57
C MET A 17 -11.92 -15.14 4.77
N ARG A 18 -11.97 -14.69 6.02
CA ARG A 18 -11.79 -13.28 6.36
C ARG A 18 -10.37 -12.84 6.07
N VAL A 19 -10.23 -11.64 5.51
CA VAL A 19 -8.93 -11.01 5.28
C VAL A 19 -8.78 -9.88 6.29
N ILE A 20 -7.69 -9.90 7.03
CA ILE A 20 -7.40 -8.91 8.08
C ILE A 20 -6.05 -8.26 7.83
N ARG A 21 -5.82 -7.15 8.52
CA ARG A 21 -4.53 -6.44 8.54
C ARG A 21 -4.08 -6.23 9.97
N LYS A 22 -2.82 -5.87 10.16
CA LYS A 22 -2.33 -5.48 11.47
C LYS A 22 -3.05 -4.22 11.93
N GLY A 23 -3.58 -4.27 13.14
CA GLY A 23 -4.22 -3.13 13.78
C GLY A 23 -3.33 -2.49 14.83
N TYR A 24 -3.95 -1.72 15.71
CA TYR A 24 -3.26 -1.03 16.78
C TYR A 24 -3.04 -1.98 17.97
N GLU A 25 -1.91 -1.79 18.66
CA GLU A 25 -1.55 -2.52 19.88
C GLU A 25 -1.68 -4.05 19.76
N SER A 26 -1.05 -4.60 18.74
CA SER A 26 -0.97 -6.06 18.49
C SER A 26 -2.32 -6.71 18.15
N GLY A 27 -3.36 -5.92 17.95
CA GLY A 27 -4.64 -6.42 17.45
C GLY A 27 -4.68 -6.49 15.93
N PHE A 28 -5.83 -6.87 15.40
CA PHE A 28 -6.06 -6.96 13.96
C PHE A 28 -7.38 -6.27 13.61
N ASP A 29 -7.42 -5.65 12.45
CA ASP A 29 -8.62 -5.01 11.92
C ASP A 29 -9.01 -5.62 10.59
N ASP A 30 -10.27 -5.44 10.22
CA ASP A 30 -10.75 -5.85 8.90
C ASP A 30 -10.16 -4.96 7.81
N LEU A 31 -10.04 -5.53 6.61
CA LEU A 31 -9.62 -4.78 5.43
C LEU A 31 -10.76 -3.90 4.93
N SER A 32 -10.44 -2.66 4.56
CA SER A 32 -11.36 -1.78 3.86
C SER A 32 -11.31 -2.03 2.36
N LYS A 33 -12.26 -1.42 1.64
CA LYS A 33 -12.29 -1.49 0.18
C LYS A 33 -11.03 -0.83 -0.39
N PRO A 34 -10.30 -1.48 -1.31
CA PRO A 34 -9.10 -0.89 -1.90
C PRO A 34 -9.39 0.42 -2.64
N GLU A 35 -8.43 1.32 -2.61
CA GLU A 35 -8.52 2.63 -3.29
C GLU A 35 -7.43 2.79 -4.32
N LEU A 36 -7.79 3.37 -5.47
CA LEU A 36 -6.82 3.74 -6.50
C LEU A 36 -6.18 5.06 -6.12
N MET A 37 -4.84 5.14 -6.21
CA MET A 37 -4.11 6.38 -5.95
C MET A 37 -2.85 6.48 -6.78
N GLU A 38 -2.31 7.69 -6.90
CA GLU A 38 -1.00 7.92 -7.51
C GLU A 38 0.07 7.95 -6.43
N ILE A 39 1.23 7.38 -6.73
CA ILE A 39 2.38 7.36 -5.83
C ILE A 39 3.65 7.79 -6.54
N LEU A 40 4.63 8.20 -5.75
CA LEU A 40 6.01 8.39 -6.19
C LEU A 40 6.78 7.13 -5.74
N VAL A 41 7.20 6.35 -6.73
CA VAL A 41 7.83 5.05 -6.49
C VAL A 41 9.21 5.24 -5.87
N ASN A 42 9.48 4.52 -4.79
CA ASN A 42 10.77 4.51 -4.09
C ASN A 42 11.23 5.87 -3.58
N TYR A 43 10.35 6.84 -3.42
CA TYR A 43 10.71 8.20 -3.01
C TYR A 43 11.46 8.22 -1.66
N ASN A 44 11.04 7.38 -0.73
CA ASN A 44 11.63 7.32 0.62
C ASN A 44 12.69 6.22 0.76
N ASP A 45 13.09 5.57 -0.33
CA ASP A 45 14.07 4.49 -0.33
C ASP A 45 15.48 5.07 -0.50
N ASP A 46 15.90 5.87 0.48
CA ASP A 46 17.15 6.63 0.47
C ASP A 46 18.23 6.05 1.41
N GLY A 47 17.93 4.92 2.04
CA GLY A 47 18.85 4.31 3.00
C GLY A 47 18.85 4.93 4.39
N HIS A 48 18.10 6.02 4.60
CA HIS A 48 18.06 6.75 5.86
C HIS A 48 16.67 6.82 6.50
N SER A 49 15.61 6.80 5.68
CA SER A 49 14.23 6.99 6.13
C SER A 49 13.53 5.66 6.42
N TRP A 50 14.17 4.81 7.22
CA TRP A 50 13.66 3.46 7.50
C TRP A 50 12.29 3.44 8.19
N TRP A 51 11.91 4.54 8.84
CA TRP A 51 10.60 4.67 9.52
C TRP A 51 9.47 5.09 8.60
N LYS A 52 9.77 5.49 7.36
CA LYS A 52 8.78 5.88 6.36
C LYS A 52 8.48 4.72 5.44
N GLY A 53 7.28 4.68 4.89
CA GLY A 53 6.97 3.78 3.80
C GLY A 53 7.83 4.07 2.58
N LYS A 54 8.12 3.05 1.80
CA LYS A 54 9.04 3.11 0.66
C LYS A 54 8.58 4.12 -0.41
N HIS A 55 7.27 4.19 -0.64
CA HIS A 55 6.67 5.06 -1.64
C HIS A 55 6.00 6.25 -0.97
N ALA A 56 5.84 7.35 -1.67
CA ALA A 56 5.23 8.56 -1.13
C ALA A 56 4.01 8.98 -1.94
N HIS A 57 3.08 9.68 -1.27
CA HIS A 57 2.03 10.40 -1.96
C HIS A 57 2.62 11.71 -2.51
N PRO A 58 2.18 12.17 -3.71
CA PRO A 58 2.71 13.41 -4.29
C PRO A 58 2.63 14.63 -3.37
N SER A 59 1.63 14.71 -2.49
CA SER A 59 1.49 15.82 -1.55
C SER A 59 2.56 15.85 -0.46
N GLN A 60 3.31 14.78 -0.28
CA GLN A 60 4.32 14.65 0.78
C GLN A 60 5.72 15.13 0.36
N THR A 61 5.87 15.59 -0.86
CA THR A 61 7.12 16.15 -1.36
C THR A 61 7.22 17.64 -1.06
N LEU A 62 8.44 18.22 -1.12
CA LEU A 62 8.69 19.65 -0.89
C LEU A 62 9.47 20.23 -2.08
N PRO A 63 8.82 21.00 -2.99
CA PRO A 63 7.38 21.34 -2.98
C PRO A 63 6.52 20.14 -3.35
N PRO A 64 5.23 20.15 -2.99
CA PRO A 64 4.33 19.06 -3.36
C PRO A 64 4.29 18.85 -4.88
N ALA A 65 4.36 17.60 -5.30
CA ALA A 65 4.27 17.25 -6.70
C ALA A 65 2.82 17.35 -7.19
N ALA A 66 2.65 17.71 -8.46
CA ALA A 66 1.31 17.83 -9.07
C ALA A 66 0.66 16.45 -9.26
N LYS A 67 1.48 15.41 -9.52
CA LYS A 67 1.01 14.05 -9.72
C LYS A 67 2.12 13.06 -9.40
N GLY A 68 1.75 11.78 -9.20
CA GLY A 68 2.70 10.69 -9.03
C GLY A 68 3.25 10.18 -10.36
N ASP A 69 4.19 9.26 -10.27
CA ASP A 69 4.80 8.62 -11.44
C ASP A 69 4.18 7.23 -11.73
N GLU A 70 3.32 6.72 -10.86
CA GLU A 70 2.65 5.44 -11.04
C GLU A 70 1.32 5.44 -10.31
N GLN A 71 0.32 4.76 -10.88
CA GLN A 71 -0.91 4.45 -10.18
C GLN A 71 -0.74 3.16 -9.38
N ALA A 72 -1.29 3.13 -8.17
CA ALA A 72 -1.21 1.98 -7.29
C ALA A 72 -2.55 1.74 -6.61
N LEU A 73 -2.76 0.51 -6.15
CA LEU A 73 -3.93 0.12 -5.37
C LEU A 73 -3.53 0.11 -3.89
N LEU A 74 -4.17 0.97 -3.11
CA LEU A 74 -3.96 1.02 -1.67
C LEU A 74 -4.89 0.05 -0.97
N ILE A 75 -4.32 -0.83 -0.16
CA ILE A 75 -5.07 -1.79 0.67
C ILE A 75 -4.83 -1.43 2.13
N TYR A 76 -5.93 -1.22 2.89
CA TYR A 76 -5.84 -0.81 4.29
C TYR A 76 -7.04 -1.29 5.10
#